data_eb12f726aa971189e15ca4fb248a05d8
#
_entry.id   eb12f726aa971189e15ca4fb248a05d8
#
_cell.length_a   1.000
_cell.length_b   1.000
_cell.length_c   1.000
_cell.angle_alpha   90.00
_cell.angle_beta   90.00
_cell.angle_gamma   90.00
#
_symmetry.space_group_name_H-M   'P 1'
#
loop_
_entity.id
_entity.type
_entity.pdbx_description
1 polymer ?
#
loop_
_entity_poly.entity_id
_entity_poly.type
_entity_poly.pdbx_seq_one_letter_code
_entity_poly.pdbx_strand_id
1 'polypeptide(L)'
;RLEQHGHHPILLVGGATGQIGDPRPTTERPMITKEAVSKNFESLKKQVTDLFGYEVVNNYDWSKEINFIDFLRDYGKFFNINYMLDKDIIRRRLDTGITYTEFSYMIMQALDFLHLFETKNCVLQMEGSDQWGNITAGIDLIRKKTGKEAYGFTVPLITDSTGKKLGKSEGNAIWLDKNKTSSYELYQFFLNVEDCMVIDYLKKYTFLSKEEIDKLAESTEKEPEKRLAHKTLAKEIVTFLHGEEAYEEAINITNSLFSGNIKNLSSKEIMQAFKGLEAYEIAEAKNIIDLLVESSICSSKREAREFVQNGSIYINGEKTNDLETIIDKNVAIDNKYIIIRRGKKKYFMVAFND
;
A
#
# COMPACT_ATOMS: atom_id res chain seq x y z
N ARG A 1 -4.71 -17.31 6.76
CA ARG A 1 -4.16 -18.63 7.13
C ARG A 1 -4.80 -19.17 8.40
N LEU A 2 -4.95 -18.38 9.46
CA LEU A 2 -5.62 -18.85 10.69
C LEU A 2 -7.04 -19.34 10.40
N GLU A 3 -7.81 -18.57 9.60
CA GLU A 3 -9.17 -18.97 9.19
C GLU A 3 -9.18 -20.31 8.43
N GLN A 4 -8.22 -20.51 7.51
CA GLN A 4 -8.08 -21.78 6.77
C GLN A 4 -7.86 -22.99 7.70
N HIS A 5 -7.47 -22.74 8.96
CA HIS A 5 -7.27 -23.76 10.01
C HIS A 5 -8.37 -23.73 11.08
N GLY A 6 -9.53 -23.12 10.78
CA GLY A 6 -10.71 -23.15 11.62
C GLY A 6 -10.75 -22.11 12.76
N HIS A 7 -9.86 -21.11 12.74
CA HIS A 7 -9.94 -19.99 13.68
C HIS A 7 -10.87 -18.88 13.14
N HIS A 8 -11.38 -18.04 14.04
CA HIS A 8 -12.27 -16.93 13.73
C HIS A 8 -11.58 -15.60 14.00
N PRO A 9 -10.93 -14.97 12.97
CA PRO A 9 -10.29 -13.67 13.13
C PRO A 9 -11.28 -12.55 13.42
N ILE A 10 -10.94 -11.71 14.39
CA ILE A 10 -11.60 -10.42 14.66
C ILE A 10 -10.60 -9.33 14.35
N LEU A 11 -10.98 -8.39 13.49
CA LEU A 11 -10.10 -7.28 13.10
C LEU A 11 -10.51 -6.01 13.85
N LEU A 12 -9.59 -5.51 14.67
CA LEU A 12 -9.81 -4.29 15.43
C LEU A 12 -9.28 -3.09 14.66
N VAL A 13 -10.13 -2.09 14.45
CA VAL A 13 -9.74 -0.78 13.93
C VAL A 13 -9.82 0.24 15.06
N GLY A 14 -8.71 0.92 15.32
CA GLY A 14 -8.52 1.78 16.46
C GLY A 14 -9.22 3.14 16.36
N GLY A 15 -10.54 3.21 16.58
CA GLY A 15 -11.25 4.49 16.67
C GLY A 15 -10.95 5.30 17.95
N ALA A 16 -10.66 4.64 19.07
CA ALA A 16 -10.20 5.30 20.29
C ALA A 16 -8.67 5.46 20.29
N THR A 17 -7.94 4.36 20.10
CA THR A 17 -6.47 4.38 20.11
C THR A 17 -5.89 5.21 18.96
N GLY A 18 -6.58 5.33 17.82
CA GLY A 18 -6.20 6.21 16.72
C GLY A 18 -6.26 7.70 17.05
N GLN A 19 -7.02 8.12 18.06
CA GLN A 19 -7.03 9.52 18.55
C GLN A 19 -5.80 9.85 19.40
N ILE A 20 -5.19 8.84 20.01
CA ILE A 20 -4.04 8.97 20.93
C ILE A 20 -2.73 8.69 20.16
N GLY A 21 -2.68 7.53 19.53
CA GLY A 21 -1.51 7.03 18.79
C GLY A 21 -0.47 6.34 19.67
N ASP A 22 -0.02 5.19 19.20
CA ASP A 22 1.04 4.41 19.85
C ASP A 22 2.35 5.21 19.90
N PRO A 23 3.09 5.24 21.01
CA PRO A 23 4.33 5.99 21.15
C PRO A 23 5.33 5.68 20.04
N ARG A 24 5.97 6.75 19.52
CA ARG A 24 7.08 6.62 18.58
C ARG A 24 8.42 6.71 19.32
N PRO A 25 9.47 6.09 18.81
CA PRO A 25 10.78 6.12 19.47
C PRO A 25 11.40 7.52 19.62
N THR A 26 11.02 8.47 18.76
CA THR A 26 11.71 9.78 18.65
C THR A 26 10.82 10.99 18.82
N THR A 27 9.53 10.91 18.46
CA THR A 27 8.64 12.08 18.43
C THR A 27 7.22 11.72 18.83
N GLU A 28 6.51 12.66 19.43
CA GLU A 28 5.07 12.56 19.65
C GLU A 28 4.30 12.59 18.32
N ARG A 29 3.18 11.89 18.26
CA ARG A 29 2.30 11.94 17.09
C ARG A 29 1.46 13.23 17.10
N PRO A 30 1.30 13.90 15.96
CA PRO A 30 0.33 14.97 15.86
C PRO A 30 -1.08 14.42 16.13
N MET A 31 -1.86 15.14 16.91
CA MET A 31 -3.26 14.79 17.15
C MET A 31 -4.08 14.93 15.86
N ILE A 32 -4.89 13.92 15.57
CA ILE A 32 -5.86 13.95 14.45
C ILE A 32 -7.23 14.33 15.00
N THR A 33 -8.04 15.03 14.21
CA THR A 33 -9.40 15.39 14.63
C THR A 33 -10.28 14.14 14.74
N LYS A 34 -11.31 14.20 15.57
CA LYS A 34 -12.25 13.07 15.76
C LYS A 34 -12.96 12.71 14.45
N GLU A 35 -13.28 13.71 13.65
CA GLU A 35 -13.91 13.57 12.34
C GLU A 35 -13.00 12.81 11.36
N ALA A 36 -11.70 13.14 11.35
CA ALA A 36 -10.71 12.45 10.52
C ALA A 36 -10.52 11.00 10.97
N VAL A 37 -10.49 10.73 12.28
CA VAL A 37 -10.42 9.36 12.82
C VAL A 37 -11.66 8.57 12.41
N SER A 38 -12.88 9.13 12.54
CA SER A 38 -14.12 8.49 12.14
C SER A 38 -14.14 8.16 10.64
N LYS A 39 -13.73 9.10 9.79
CA LYS A 39 -13.63 8.87 8.34
C LYS A 39 -12.62 7.76 8.00
N ASN A 40 -11.47 7.77 8.65
CA ASN A 40 -10.45 6.74 8.46
C ASN A 40 -10.96 5.37 8.91
N PHE A 41 -11.68 5.31 10.05
CA PHE A 41 -12.30 4.09 10.53
C PHE A 41 -13.25 3.49 9.48
N GLU A 42 -14.21 4.27 8.96
CA GLU A 42 -15.16 3.76 7.96
C GLU A 42 -14.45 3.28 6.68
N SER A 43 -13.42 4.00 6.24
CA SER A 43 -12.65 3.59 5.07
C SER A 43 -11.87 2.30 5.30
N LEU A 44 -11.21 2.14 6.43
CA LEU A 44 -10.48 0.92 6.79
C LEU A 44 -11.42 -0.26 7.01
N LYS A 45 -12.55 -0.03 7.73
CA LYS A 45 -13.59 -1.04 7.94
C LYS A 45 -14.09 -1.59 6.61
N LYS A 46 -14.42 -0.68 5.67
CA LYS A 46 -14.88 -1.08 4.34
C LYS A 46 -13.84 -1.93 3.62
N GLN A 47 -12.58 -1.49 3.55
CA GLN A 47 -11.50 -2.23 2.88
C GLN A 47 -11.31 -3.62 3.48
N VAL A 48 -11.27 -3.72 4.80
CA VAL A 48 -11.05 -4.98 5.51
C VAL A 48 -12.24 -5.93 5.32
N THR A 49 -13.46 -5.41 5.37
CA THR A 49 -14.68 -6.22 5.15
C THR A 49 -14.74 -6.72 3.71
N ASP A 50 -14.46 -5.86 2.74
CA ASP A 50 -14.49 -6.22 1.32
C ASP A 50 -13.42 -7.28 0.96
N LEU A 51 -12.23 -7.21 1.59
CA LEU A 51 -11.13 -8.12 1.29
C LEU A 51 -11.22 -9.46 2.04
N PHE A 52 -11.63 -9.44 3.30
CA PHE A 52 -11.51 -10.61 4.18
C PHE A 52 -12.87 -11.16 4.64
N GLY A 53 -13.93 -10.34 4.66
CA GLY A 53 -15.24 -10.73 5.15
C GLY A 53 -15.30 -10.99 6.65
N TYR A 54 -14.28 -10.60 7.42
CA TYR A 54 -14.20 -10.83 8.85
C TYR A 54 -14.98 -9.80 9.67
N GLU A 55 -15.27 -10.15 10.93
CA GLU A 55 -15.83 -9.21 11.88
C GLU A 55 -14.84 -8.07 12.14
N VAL A 56 -15.30 -6.84 11.97
CA VAL A 56 -14.51 -5.61 12.24
C VAL A 56 -15.14 -4.91 13.44
N VAL A 57 -14.33 -4.68 14.46
CA VAL A 57 -14.72 -4.00 15.69
C VAL A 57 -14.02 -2.64 15.85
N ASN A 58 -14.70 -1.72 16.52
CA ASN A 58 -14.18 -0.39 16.84
C ASN A 58 -13.97 -0.25 18.35
N ASN A 59 -12.73 -0.07 18.78
CA ASN A 59 -12.46 0.09 20.21
C ASN A 59 -13.06 1.37 20.82
N TYR A 60 -13.48 2.33 20.02
CA TYR A 60 -14.21 3.50 20.48
C TYR A 60 -15.57 3.13 21.10
N ASP A 61 -16.22 2.05 20.65
CA ASP A 61 -17.54 1.66 21.09
C ASP A 61 -17.61 1.34 22.58
N TRP A 62 -16.56 0.72 23.12
CA TRP A 62 -16.45 0.43 24.56
C TRP A 62 -15.61 1.43 25.34
N SER A 63 -14.59 2.02 24.71
CA SER A 63 -13.69 2.95 25.42
C SER A 63 -14.39 4.24 25.82
N LYS A 64 -15.36 4.73 25.03
CA LYS A 64 -16.13 5.95 25.33
C LYS A 64 -17.00 5.85 26.58
N GLU A 65 -17.36 4.63 26.99
CA GLU A 65 -18.22 4.36 28.14
C GLU A 65 -17.43 4.33 29.47
N ILE A 66 -16.09 4.24 29.39
CA ILE A 66 -15.23 4.18 30.58
C ILE A 66 -14.96 5.61 31.06
N ASN A 67 -15.50 5.96 32.22
CA ASN A 67 -15.17 7.26 32.83
C ASN A 67 -13.77 7.24 33.49
N PHE A 68 -13.21 8.42 33.70
CA PHE A 68 -11.86 8.57 34.21
C PHE A 68 -11.62 7.92 35.57
N ILE A 69 -12.58 8.03 36.51
CA ILE A 69 -12.45 7.46 37.85
C ILE A 69 -12.50 5.92 37.79
N ASP A 70 -13.41 5.36 37.01
CA ASP A 70 -13.49 3.92 36.84
C ASP A 70 -12.24 3.36 36.14
N PHE A 71 -11.71 4.09 35.17
CA PHE A 71 -10.42 3.73 34.54
C PHE A 71 -9.30 3.59 35.59
N LEU A 72 -9.13 4.58 36.44
CA LEU A 72 -8.08 4.54 37.47
C LEU A 72 -8.32 3.46 38.53
N ARG A 73 -9.56 3.36 39.03
CA ARG A 73 -9.94 2.43 40.11
C ARG A 73 -9.93 0.97 39.66
N ASP A 74 -10.53 0.66 38.48
CA ASP A 74 -10.85 -0.70 38.11
C ASP A 74 -9.80 -1.33 37.19
N TYR A 75 -9.00 -0.49 36.55
CA TYR A 75 -7.96 -0.94 35.59
C TYR A 75 -6.56 -0.43 35.94
N GLY A 76 -6.41 0.85 36.28
CA GLY A 76 -5.12 1.49 36.54
C GLY A 76 -4.29 0.76 37.58
N LYS A 77 -4.94 0.24 38.63
CA LYS A 77 -4.29 -0.50 39.73
C LYS A 77 -3.57 -1.79 39.33
N PHE A 78 -3.90 -2.34 38.14
CA PHE A 78 -3.26 -3.56 37.65
C PHE A 78 -1.96 -3.29 36.87
N PHE A 79 -1.67 -2.02 36.57
CA PHE A 79 -0.49 -1.61 35.82
C PHE A 79 0.59 -1.07 36.74
N ASN A 80 1.71 -1.78 36.81
CA ASN A 80 2.86 -1.33 37.61
C ASN A 80 3.67 -0.31 36.78
N ILE A 81 3.88 0.88 37.31
CA ILE A 81 4.61 1.97 36.65
C ILE A 81 6.03 1.56 36.28
N ASN A 82 6.77 0.89 37.20
CA ASN A 82 8.14 0.47 36.93
C ASN A 82 8.19 -0.50 35.72
N TYR A 83 7.23 -1.43 35.62
CA TYR A 83 7.13 -2.32 34.49
C TYR A 83 6.84 -1.58 33.17
N MET A 84 5.99 -0.55 33.22
CA MET A 84 5.69 0.27 32.05
C MET A 84 6.90 1.11 31.61
N LEU A 85 7.63 1.69 32.57
CA LEU A 85 8.84 2.46 32.30
C LEU A 85 9.99 1.60 31.72
N ASP A 86 10.00 0.32 32.02
CA ASP A 86 11.04 -0.63 31.55
C ASP A 86 10.85 -1.07 30.08
N LYS A 87 9.75 -0.70 29.45
CA LYS A 87 9.54 -0.99 28.01
C LYS A 87 10.49 -0.17 27.15
N ASP A 88 11.13 -0.83 26.17
CA ASP A 88 12.15 -0.23 25.32
C ASP A 88 11.71 1.10 24.66
N ILE A 89 10.48 1.15 24.16
CA ILE A 89 9.96 2.34 23.50
C ILE A 89 9.77 3.50 24.49
N ILE A 90 9.35 3.21 25.70
CA ILE A 90 9.18 4.20 26.77
C ILE A 90 10.56 4.66 27.28
N ARG A 91 11.45 3.71 27.55
CA ARG A 91 12.80 3.99 28.03
C ARG A 91 13.57 4.93 27.09
N ARG A 92 13.46 4.76 25.79
CA ARG A 92 14.08 5.64 24.78
C ARG A 92 13.53 7.07 24.79
N ARG A 93 12.35 7.26 25.34
CA ARG A 93 11.67 8.56 25.40
C ARG A 93 11.82 9.26 26.76
N LEU A 94 12.35 8.60 27.79
CA LEU A 94 12.46 9.21 29.14
C LEU A 94 13.32 10.48 29.17
N ASP A 95 14.41 10.50 28.39
CA ASP A 95 15.31 11.65 28.32
C ASP A 95 14.74 12.83 27.50
N THR A 96 13.92 12.55 26.52
CA THR A 96 13.29 13.56 25.64
C THR A 96 11.88 13.96 26.08
N GLY A 97 11.31 13.19 27.01
CA GLY A 97 9.94 13.35 27.50
C GLY A 97 8.93 12.49 26.74
N ILE A 98 7.95 12.01 27.46
CA ILE A 98 6.77 11.30 26.94
C ILE A 98 5.53 11.87 27.65
N THR A 99 4.47 12.16 26.89
CA THR A 99 3.22 12.63 27.51
C THR A 99 2.50 11.48 28.21
N TYR A 100 1.67 11.81 29.20
CA TYR A 100 0.82 10.80 29.85
C TYR A 100 -0.12 10.12 28.83
N THR A 101 -0.56 10.85 27.83
CA THR A 101 -1.40 10.36 26.74
C THR A 101 -0.71 9.21 25.98
N GLU A 102 0.51 9.42 25.50
CA GLU A 102 1.29 8.36 24.84
C GLU A 102 1.62 7.22 25.81
N PHE A 103 2.01 7.54 27.04
CA PHE A 103 2.35 6.55 28.07
C PHE A 103 1.17 5.63 28.41
N SER A 104 -0.06 6.14 28.39
CA SER A 104 -1.27 5.37 28.69
C SER A 104 -1.73 4.46 27.54
N TYR A 105 -1.18 4.58 26.33
CA TYR A 105 -1.59 3.80 25.16
C TYR A 105 -1.59 2.29 25.41
N MET A 106 -0.54 1.77 26.07
CA MET A 106 -0.43 0.36 26.44
C MET A 106 -1.62 -0.12 27.28
N ILE A 107 -2.13 0.72 28.18
CA ILE A 107 -3.28 0.39 29.02
C ILE A 107 -4.53 0.28 28.15
N MET A 108 -4.72 1.19 27.19
CA MET A 108 -5.88 1.17 26.29
C MET A 108 -5.91 -0.12 25.45
N GLN A 109 -4.79 -0.50 24.87
CA GLN A 109 -4.72 -1.74 24.08
C GLN A 109 -4.92 -2.98 24.96
N ALA A 110 -4.44 -2.98 26.19
CA ALA A 110 -4.70 -4.06 27.15
C ALA A 110 -6.20 -4.17 27.52
N LEU A 111 -6.89 -3.03 27.63
CA LEU A 111 -8.34 -2.99 27.83
C LEU A 111 -9.11 -3.52 26.61
N ASP A 112 -8.66 -3.22 25.40
CA ASP A 112 -9.26 -3.76 24.18
C ASP A 112 -9.19 -5.29 24.16
N PHE A 113 -8.04 -5.86 24.52
CA PHE A 113 -7.89 -7.31 24.59
C PHE A 113 -8.76 -7.93 25.67
N LEU A 114 -8.81 -7.32 26.88
CA LEU A 114 -9.69 -7.77 27.94
C LEU A 114 -11.17 -7.72 27.49
N HIS A 115 -11.62 -6.63 26.87
CA HIS A 115 -12.99 -6.49 26.39
C HIS A 115 -13.35 -7.59 25.40
N LEU A 116 -12.49 -7.84 24.40
CA LEU A 116 -12.71 -8.89 23.41
C LEU A 116 -12.63 -10.29 24.03
N PHE A 117 -11.78 -10.49 25.03
CA PHE A 117 -11.70 -11.74 25.78
C PHE A 117 -13.01 -12.02 26.52
N GLU A 118 -13.58 -11.01 27.22
CA GLU A 118 -14.80 -11.16 28.01
C GLU A 118 -16.07 -11.25 27.12
N THR A 119 -16.13 -10.51 26.02
CA THR A 119 -17.33 -10.37 25.21
C THR A 119 -17.37 -11.25 23.97
N LYS A 120 -16.21 -11.61 23.41
CA LYS A 120 -16.08 -12.36 22.16
C LYS A 120 -15.33 -13.70 22.31
N ASN A 121 -14.94 -14.08 23.52
CA ASN A 121 -14.08 -15.25 23.74
C ASN A 121 -12.77 -15.20 22.96
N CYS A 122 -12.24 -14.00 22.70
CA CYS A 122 -10.99 -13.81 21.97
C CYS A 122 -9.81 -14.11 22.89
N VAL A 123 -9.19 -15.26 22.74
CA VAL A 123 -8.11 -15.76 23.60
C VAL A 123 -6.71 -15.48 23.07
N LEU A 124 -6.58 -15.05 21.83
CA LEU A 124 -5.30 -14.81 21.16
C LEU A 124 -5.23 -13.41 20.54
N GLN A 125 -4.22 -12.62 20.89
CA GLN A 125 -3.88 -11.37 20.20
C GLN A 125 -2.64 -11.58 19.33
N MET A 126 -2.71 -11.12 18.06
CA MET A 126 -1.62 -11.24 17.10
C MET A 126 -1.35 -9.90 16.42
N GLU A 127 -0.08 -9.48 16.40
CA GLU A 127 0.34 -8.23 15.77
C GLU A 127 1.80 -8.29 15.29
N GLY A 128 2.35 -7.16 14.84
CA GLY A 128 3.78 -7.04 14.53
C GLY A 128 4.65 -7.11 15.79
N SER A 129 5.91 -7.48 15.62
CA SER A 129 6.86 -7.67 16.74
C SER A 129 7.09 -6.41 17.58
N ASP A 130 6.83 -5.22 17.03
CA ASP A 130 6.87 -3.96 17.77
C ASP A 130 5.75 -3.82 18.81
N GLN A 131 4.70 -4.64 18.74
CA GLN A 131 3.55 -4.61 19.65
C GLN A 131 3.64 -5.62 20.81
N TRP A 132 4.73 -6.37 20.93
CA TRP A 132 4.89 -7.39 21.97
C TRP A 132 4.64 -6.86 23.38
N GLY A 133 5.12 -5.63 23.66
CA GLY A 133 4.91 -4.98 24.95
C GLY A 133 3.44 -4.72 25.29
N ASN A 134 2.65 -4.31 24.30
CA ASN A 134 1.23 -4.04 24.45
C ASN A 134 0.43 -5.35 24.58
N ILE A 135 0.75 -6.37 23.78
CA ILE A 135 0.13 -7.71 23.86
C ILE A 135 0.33 -8.31 25.26
N THR A 136 1.57 -8.31 25.76
CA THR A 136 1.89 -8.89 27.08
C THR A 136 1.22 -8.14 28.23
N ALA A 137 1.00 -6.84 28.11
CA ALA A 137 0.24 -6.05 29.09
C ALA A 137 -1.23 -6.50 29.11
N GLY A 138 -1.83 -6.79 27.96
CA GLY A 138 -3.19 -7.31 27.86
C GLY A 138 -3.33 -8.71 28.47
N ILE A 139 -2.39 -9.62 28.18
CA ILE A 139 -2.34 -10.97 28.78
C ILE A 139 -2.27 -10.88 30.31
N ASP A 140 -1.39 -10.02 30.83
CA ASP A 140 -1.22 -9.83 32.29
C ASP A 140 -2.48 -9.23 32.94
N LEU A 141 -3.13 -8.27 32.27
CA LEU A 141 -4.40 -7.71 32.74
C LEU A 141 -5.50 -8.78 32.82
N ILE A 142 -5.67 -9.59 31.76
CA ILE A 142 -6.68 -10.68 31.73
C ILE A 142 -6.41 -11.64 32.88
N ARG A 143 -5.18 -12.09 33.06
CA ARG A 143 -4.80 -13.01 34.13
C ARG A 143 -5.11 -12.41 35.51
N LYS A 144 -4.73 -11.16 35.77
CA LYS A 144 -4.94 -10.49 37.05
C LYS A 144 -6.40 -10.24 37.37
N LYS A 145 -7.22 -9.93 36.37
CA LYS A 145 -8.61 -9.56 36.54
C LYS A 145 -9.55 -10.76 36.54
N THR A 146 -9.30 -11.76 35.72
CA THR A 146 -10.19 -12.91 35.51
C THR A 146 -9.68 -14.23 36.08
N GLY A 147 -8.39 -14.32 36.38
CA GLY A 147 -7.73 -15.59 36.75
C GLY A 147 -7.54 -16.57 35.58
N LYS A 148 -7.90 -16.17 34.35
CA LYS A 148 -7.83 -17.02 33.16
C LYS A 148 -6.60 -16.70 32.32
N GLU A 149 -6.25 -17.61 31.41
CA GLU A 149 -5.12 -17.45 30.49
C GLU A 149 -5.57 -16.89 29.14
N ALA A 150 -4.74 -16.00 28.60
CA ALA A 150 -4.81 -15.52 27.23
C ALA A 150 -3.43 -15.62 26.59
N TYR A 151 -3.38 -15.59 25.27
CA TYR A 151 -2.19 -15.85 24.50
C TYR A 151 -1.88 -14.69 23.56
N GLY A 152 -0.61 -14.58 23.18
CA GLY A 152 -0.18 -13.60 22.21
C GLY A 152 0.93 -14.16 21.34
N PHE A 153 0.94 -13.74 20.10
CA PHE A 153 2.08 -14.01 19.25
C PHE A 153 2.36 -12.86 18.29
N THR A 154 3.60 -12.69 17.89
CA THR A 154 4.00 -11.64 16.97
C THR A 154 4.60 -12.19 15.69
N VAL A 155 4.39 -11.45 14.59
CA VAL A 155 5.06 -11.69 13.33
C VAL A 155 6.17 -10.66 13.11
N PRO A 156 7.27 -11.00 12.43
CA PRO A 156 8.30 -10.04 12.07
C PRO A 156 7.71 -8.89 11.26
N LEU A 157 8.22 -7.69 11.48
CA LEU A 157 7.84 -6.53 10.67
C LEU A 157 8.22 -6.75 9.22
N ILE A 158 7.40 -6.23 8.34
CA ILE A 158 7.67 -6.23 6.91
C ILE A 158 8.52 -5.00 6.59
N THR A 159 9.74 -5.25 6.16
CA THR A 159 10.75 -4.23 5.88
C THR A 159 11.28 -4.38 4.47
N ASP A 160 11.85 -3.32 3.92
CA ASP A 160 12.72 -3.37 2.75
C ASP A 160 14.11 -3.92 3.14
N SER A 161 15.01 -4.05 2.16
CA SER A 161 16.38 -4.54 2.35
C SER A 161 17.23 -3.66 3.30
N THR A 162 16.84 -2.41 3.52
CA THR A 162 17.51 -1.48 4.44
C THR A 162 16.98 -1.58 5.88
N GLY A 163 15.97 -2.43 6.12
CA GLY A 163 15.30 -2.57 7.42
C GLY A 163 14.23 -1.51 7.71
N LYS A 164 13.89 -0.64 6.76
CA LYS A 164 12.78 0.31 6.90
C LYS A 164 11.45 -0.39 6.66
N LYS A 165 10.42 -0.01 7.42
CA LYS A 165 9.06 -0.56 7.24
C LYS A 165 8.56 -0.28 5.82
N LEU A 166 8.12 -1.33 5.12
CA LEU A 166 7.57 -1.23 3.77
C LEU A 166 6.32 -0.33 3.77
N GLY A 167 6.18 0.50 2.71
CA GLY A 167 4.98 1.34 2.52
C GLY A 167 4.89 2.59 3.41
N LYS A 168 5.92 2.93 4.19
CA LYS A 168 5.96 4.15 5.04
C LYS A 168 6.93 5.23 4.55
N SER A 169 7.60 5.04 3.42
CA SER A 169 8.49 6.06 2.86
C SER A 169 7.68 7.26 2.37
N GLU A 170 8.09 8.45 2.74
CA GLU A 170 7.51 9.70 2.29
C GLU A 170 7.45 9.72 0.75
N GLY A 171 6.23 9.78 0.19
CA GLY A 171 5.99 9.89 -1.24
C GLY A 171 5.75 8.60 -2.02
N ASN A 172 6.05 7.40 -1.49
CA ASN A 172 5.91 6.11 -2.20
C ASN A 172 5.07 5.07 -1.44
N ALA A 173 4.03 5.51 -0.74
CA ALA A 173 3.11 4.59 -0.07
C ALA A 173 2.30 3.80 -1.10
N ILE A 174 2.32 2.47 -0.98
CA ILE A 174 1.45 1.58 -1.75
C ILE A 174 0.14 1.41 -0.98
N TRP A 175 -0.96 1.73 -1.65
CA TRP A 175 -2.30 1.66 -1.10
C TRP A 175 -3.03 0.44 -1.63
N LEU A 176 -3.84 -0.19 -0.77
CA LEU A 176 -4.74 -1.27 -1.20
C LEU A 176 -5.88 -0.75 -2.09
N ASP A 177 -6.26 0.51 -1.92
CA ASP A 177 -7.27 1.19 -2.73
C ASP A 177 -6.75 1.42 -4.15
N LYS A 178 -7.37 0.77 -5.15
CA LYS A 178 -7.02 0.88 -6.57
C LYS A 178 -7.16 2.28 -7.17
N ASN A 179 -7.90 3.19 -6.50
CA ASN A 179 -7.99 4.58 -6.92
C ASN A 179 -6.74 5.40 -6.49
N LYS A 180 -6.02 4.94 -5.47
CA LYS A 180 -4.77 5.55 -4.99
C LYS A 180 -3.53 4.91 -5.60
N THR A 181 -3.50 3.57 -5.65
CA THR A 181 -2.46 2.78 -6.34
C THR A 181 -3.14 1.87 -7.33
N SER A 182 -2.98 2.14 -8.63
CA SER A 182 -3.58 1.31 -9.67
C SER A 182 -3.03 -0.12 -9.66
N SER A 183 -3.74 -1.05 -10.28
CA SER A 183 -3.29 -2.45 -10.38
C SER A 183 -1.97 -2.56 -11.12
N TYR A 184 -1.73 -1.71 -12.13
CA TYR A 184 -0.47 -1.63 -12.82
C TYR A 184 0.68 -1.12 -11.91
N GLU A 185 0.46 -0.03 -11.15
CA GLU A 185 1.44 0.47 -10.18
C GLU A 185 1.78 -0.58 -9.13
N LEU A 186 0.76 -1.26 -8.60
CA LEU A 186 0.92 -2.33 -7.62
C LEU A 186 1.73 -3.51 -8.19
N TYR A 187 1.39 -3.93 -9.42
CA TYR A 187 2.13 -4.97 -10.13
C TYR A 187 3.59 -4.60 -10.33
N GLN A 188 3.86 -3.38 -10.82
CA GLN A 188 5.23 -2.89 -11.05
C GLN A 188 6.02 -2.78 -9.75
N PHE A 189 5.38 -2.38 -8.66
CA PHE A 189 6.03 -2.32 -7.35
C PHE A 189 6.58 -3.68 -6.94
N PHE A 190 5.74 -4.72 -6.95
CA PHE A 190 6.16 -6.06 -6.55
C PHE A 190 7.03 -6.77 -7.60
N LEU A 191 6.86 -6.45 -8.87
CA LEU A 191 7.76 -6.92 -9.92
C LEU A 191 9.19 -6.38 -9.73
N ASN A 192 9.36 -5.20 -9.17
CA ASN A 192 10.65 -4.51 -9.04
C ASN A 192 11.24 -4.53 -7.62
N VAL A 193 10.71 -5.35 -6.71
CA VAL A 193 11.35 -5.56 -5.40
C VAL A 193 12.73 -6.17 -5.57
N GLU A 194 13.59 -5.95 -4.59
CA GLU A 194 14.96 -6.48 -4.61
C GLU A 194 14.98 -8.00 -4.54
N ASP A 195 15.90 -8.62 -5.28
CA ASP A 195 16.00 -10.09 -5.39
C ASP A 195 16.17 -10.77 -4.02
N CYS A 196 16.88 -10.13 -3.09
CA CYS A 196 17.07 -10.64 -1.72
C CYS A 196 15.78 -10.64 -0.88
N MET A 197 14.76 -9.86 -1.26
CA MET A 197 13.51 -9.73 -0.51
C MET A 197 12.36 -10.57 -1.07
N VAL A 198 12.43 -10.96 -2.35
CA VAL A 198 11.28 -11.56 -3.06
C VAL A 198 10.78 -12.84 -2.39
N ILE A 199 11.68 -13.71 -1.93
CA ILE A 199 11.31 -14.99 -1.29
C ILE A 199 10.68 -14.74 0.09
N ASP A 200 11.19 -13.77 0.85
CA ASP A 200 10.61 -13.38 2.12
C ASP A 200 9.19 -12.80 1.95
N TYR A 201 8.99 -11.99 0.91
CA TYR A 201 7.67 -11.45 0.59
C TYR A 201 6.69 -12.52 0.09
N LEU A 202 7.14 -13.51 -0.71
CA LEU A 202 6.30 -14.66 -1.07
C LEU A 202 5.78 -15.41 0.15
N LYS A 203 6.64 -15.65 1.15
CA LYS A 203 6.25 -16.30 2.41
C LYS A 203 5.21 -15.51 3.20
N LYS A 204 5.30 -14.18 3.18
CA LYS A 204 4.48 -13.27 3.99
C LYS A 204 3.16 -12.89 3.31
N TYR A 205 3.19 -12.66 2.00
CA TYR A 205 2.07 -12.05 1.27
C TYR A 205 1.26 -13.04 0.42
N THR A 206 1.71 -14.28 0.24
CA THR A 206 0.98 -15.25 -0.58
C THR A 206 0.51 -16.46 0.20
N PHE A 207 -0.40 -17.22 -0.37
CA PHE A 207 -0.86 -18.51 0.17
C PHE A 207 -0.13 -19.70 -0.44
N LEU A 208 0.91 -19.47 -1.23
CA LEU A 208 1.73 -20.53 -1.82
C LEU A 208 2.29 -21.47 -0.76
N SER A 209 2.36 -22.73 -1.12
CA SER A 209 2.96 -23.76 -0.28
C SER A 209 4.48 -23.57 -0.16
N LYS A 210 5.07 -24.23 0.83
CA LYS A 210 6.53 -24.23 1.00
C LYS A 210 7.23 -24.77 -0.24
N GLU A 211 6.70 -25.83 -0.82
CA GLU A 211 7.27 -26.50 -2.01
C GLU A 211 7.25 -25.59 -3.24
N GLU A 212 6.19 -24.79 -3.42
CA GLU A 212 6.10 -23.80 -4.50
C GLU A 212 7.11 -22.66 -4.30
N ILE A 213 7.23 -22.16 -3.08
CA ILE A 213 8.19 -21.09 -2.75
C ILE A 213 9.64 -21.59 -2.90
N ASP A 214 9.94 -22.82 -2.46
CA ASP A 214 11.28 -23.40 -2.61
C ASP A 214 11.67 -23.55 -4.10
N LYS A 215 10.75 -23.93 -4.98
CA LYS A 215 10.98 -23.95 -6.44
C LYS A 215 11.24 -22.56 -7.01
N LEU A 216 10.52 -21.54 -6.53
CA LEU A 216 10.73 -20.16 -6.95
C LEU A 216 12.08 -19.63 -6.48
N ALA A 217 12.52 -20.02 -5.27
CA ALA A 217 13.84 -19.67 -4.77
C ALA A 217 14.96 -20.30 -5.62
N GLU A 218 14.84 -21.59 -5.96
CA GLU A 218 15.78 -22.29 -6.85
C GLU A 218 15.84 -21.63 -8.24
N SER A 219 14.68 -21.23 -8.80
CA SER A 219 14.63 -20.51 -10.09
C SER A 219 15.31 -19.14 -10.01
N THR A 220 15.16 -18.44 -8.88
CA THR A 220 15.81 -17.14 -8.68
C THR A 220 17.34 -17.25 -8.63
N GLU A 221 17.86 -18.35 -8.08
CA GLU A 221 19.31 -18.61 -8.04
C GLU A 221 19.87 -19.04 -9.40
N LYS A 222 19.14 -19.92 -10.12
CA LYS A 222 19.63 -20.52 -11.37
C LYS A 222 19.38 -19.65 -12.61
N GLU A 223 18.29 -18.92 -12.64
CA GLU A 223 17.79 -18.19 -13.80
C GLU A 223 17.21 -16.81 -13.40
N PRO A 224 18.01 -15.94 -12.73
CA PRO A 224 17.54 -14.67 -12.17
C PRO A 224 16.91 -13.73 -13.23
N GLU A 225 17.36 -13.84 -14.49
CA GLU A 225 16.85 -13.02 -15.61
C GLU A 225 15.37 -13.32 -15.95
N LYS A 226 14.86 -14.50 -15.62
CA LYS A 226 13.44 -14.85 -15.81
C LYS A 226 12.52 -14.11 -14.86
N ARG A 227 13.04 -13.71 -13.69
CA ARG A 227 12.31 -13.03 -12.61
C ARG A 227 11.00 -13.74 -12.25
N LEU A 228 11.02 -15.09 -12.23
CA LEU A 228 9.81 -15.88 -12.02
C LEU A 228 9.19 -15.63 -10.64
N ALA A 229 10.01 -15.59 -9.58
CA ALA A 229 9.54 -15.30 -8.23
C ALA A 229 8.86 -13.93 -8.12
N HIS A 230 9.43 -12.90 -8.77
CA HIS A 230 8.85 -11.54 -8.79
C HIS A 230 7.51 -11.49 -9.53
N LYS A 231 7.44 -12.14 -10.69
CA LYS A 231 6.19 -12.22 -11.49
C LYS A 231 5.11 -12.95 -10.69
N THR A 232 5.47 -14.04 -10.02
CA THR A 232 4.54 -14.80 -9.18
C THR A 232 4.08 -13.95 -7.99
N LEU A 233 5.00 -13.28 -7.28
CA LEU A 233 4.66 -12.39 -6.17
C LEU A 233 3.69 -11.30 -6.61
N ALA A 234 4.00 -10.60 -7.70
CA ALA A 234 3.16 -9.53 -8.23
C ALA A 234 1.78 -10.06 -8.67
N LYS A 235 1.73 -11.23 -9.33
CA LYS A 235 0.48 -11.90 -9.69
C LYS A 235 -0.38 -12.19 -8.46
N GLU A 236 0.16 -12.92 -7.50
CA GLU A 236 -0.58 -13.34 -6.31
C GLU A 236 -1.18 -12.15 -5.56
N ILE A 237 -0.40 -11.07 -5.41
CA ILE A 237 -0.86 -9.89 -4.69
C ILE A 237 -1.91 -9.10 -5.48
N VAL A 238 -1.70 -8.86 -6.77
CA VAL A 238 -2.68 -8.11 -7.59
C VAL A 238 -3.97 -8.88 -7.73
N THR A 239 -3.90 -10.19 -7.99
CA THR A 239 -5.09 -11.05 -8.09
C THR A 239 -5.86 -11.07 -6.78
N PHE A 240 -5.16 -11.22 -5.64
CA PHE A 240 -5.82 -11.24 -4.33
C PHE A 240 -6.52 -9.91 -3.98
N LEU A 241 -5.89 -8.78 -4.27
CA LEU A 241 -6.40 -7.46 -3.88
C LEU A 241 -7.40 -6.86 -4.87
N HIS A 242 -7.17 -7.04 -6.17
CA HIS A 242 -7.90 -6.34 -7.22
C HIS A 242 -8.61 -7.26 -8.21
N GLY A 243 -8.39 -8.58 -8.11
CA GLY A 243 -8.99 -9.59 -8.99
C GLY A 243 -8.14 -9.96 -10.20
N GLU A 244 -8.49 -11.09 -10.85
CA GLU A 244 -7.76 -11.63 -12.01
C GLU A 244 -7.80 -10.69 -13.21
N GLU A 245 -8.96 -10.07 -13.51
CA GLU A 245 -9.08 -9.11 -14.61
C GLU A 245 -8.11 -7.93 -14.46
N ALA A 246 -7.93 -7.43 -13.24
CA ALA A 246 -7.02 -6.34 -12.95
C ALA A 246 -5.53 -6.75 -13.08
N TYR A 247 -5.22 -8.01 -12.80
CA TYR A 247 -3.91 -8.58 -13.07
C TYR A 247 -3.65 -8.70 -14.58
N GLU A 248 -4.62 -9.17 -15.36
CA GLU A 248 -4.51 -9.25 -16.82
C GLU A 248 -4.32 -7.87 -17.45
N GLU A 249 -5.08 -6.85 -17.00
CA GLU A 249 -4.86 -5.45 -17.40
C GLU A 249 -3.41 -5.01 -17.12
N ALA A 250 -2.90 -5.26 -15.91
CA ALA A 250 -1.54 -4.86 -15.52
C ALA A 250 -0.45 -5.55 -16.37
N ILE A 251 -0.64 -6.82 -16.71
CA ILE A 251 0.24 -7.57 -17.63
C ILE A 251 0.16 -7.01 -19.04
N ASN A 252 -1.05 -6.72 -19.55
CA ASN A 252 -1.22 -6.15 -20.89
C ASN A 252 -0.50 -4.80 -21.01
N ILE A 253 -0.67 -3.92 -20.02
CA ILE A 253 0.06 -2.63 -19.96
C ILE A 253 1.58 -2.88 -19.96
N THR A 254 2.06 -3.76 -19.10
CA THR A 254 3.50 -4.06 -18.98
C THR A 254 4.08 -4.54 -20.30
N ASN A 255 3.43 -5.51 -20.94
CA ASN A 255 3.89 -6.09 -22.22
C ASN A 255 3.81 -5.06 -23.36
N SER A 256 2.76 -4.26 -23.42
CA SER A 256 2.58 -3.23 -24.44
C SER A 256 3.63 -2.13 -24.33
N LEU A 257 3.96 -1.69 -23.12
CA LEU A 257 5.04 -0.73 -22.89
C LEU A 257 6.42 -1.31 -23.21
N PHE A 258 6.65 -2.56 -22.87
CA PHE A 258 7.93 -3.24 -23.15
C PHE A 258 8.14 -3.46 -24.64
N SER A 259 7.14 -3.94 -25.38
CA SER A 259 7.20 -4.17 -26.82
C SER A 259 7.08 -2.90 -27.66
N GLY A 260 6.60 -1.80 -27.08
CA GLY A 260 6.29 -0.56 -27.79
C GLY A 260 4.91 -0.56 -28.47
N ASN A 261 4.07 -1.58 -28.26
CA ASN A 261 2.74 -1.69 -28.86
C ASN A 261 1.67 -0.93 -28.07
N ILE A 262 1.93 0.34 -27.78
CA ILE A 262 1.06 1.20 -26.94
C ILE A 262 -0.33 1.34 -27.56
N LYS A 263 -0.45 1.29 -28.87
CA LYS A 263 -1.74 1.37 -29.60
C LYS A 263 -2.76 0.28 -29.24
N ASN A 264 -2.32 -0.81 -28.62
CA ASN A 264 -3.20 -1.91 -28.20
C ASN A 264 -3.82 -1.69 -26.82
N LEU A 265 -3.45 -0.59 -26.13
CA LEU A 265 -4.02 -0.23 -24.84
C LEU A 265 -5.34 0.52 -25.02
N SER A 266 -6.26 0.31 -24.10
CA SER A 266 -7.46 1.12 -23.94
C SER A 266 -7.17 2.46 -23.26
N SER A 267 -8.09 3.42 -23.36
CA SER A 267 -7.98 4.69 -22.63
C SER A 267 -7.82 4.51 -21.12
N LYS A 268 -8.49 3.52 -20.54
CA LYS A 268 -8.37 3.16 -19.11
C LYS A 268 -6.96 2.70 -18.78
N GLU A 269 -6.37 1.85 -19.61
CA GLU A 269 -5.01 1.35 -19.42
C GLU A 269 -3.96 2.44 -19.63
N ILE A 270 -4.17 3.34 -20.60
CA ILE A 270 -3.31 4.53 -20.81
C ILE A 270 -3.28 5.41 -19.55
N MET A 271 -4.44 5.66 -18.94
CA MET A 271 -4.50 6.46 -17.69
C MET A 271 -3.81 5.78 -16.52
N GLN A 272 -3.80 4.46 -16.46
CA GLN A 272 -3.03 3.72 -15.46
C GLN A 272 -1.52 3.74 -15.74
N ALA A 273 -1.13 3.50 -17.01
CA ALA A 273 0.26 3.43 -17.44
C ALA A 273 1.02 4.75 -17.30
N PHE A 274 0.32 5.85 -17.54
CA PHE A 274 0.88 7.20 -17.60
C PHE A 274 0.29 8.13 -16.51
N LYS A 275 -0.14 7.56 -15.41
CA LYS A 275 -0.63 8.30 -14.24
C LYS A 275 0.38 9.38 -13.82
N GLY A 276 -0.11 10.61 -13.68
CA GLY A 276 0.73 11.77 -13.33
C GLY A 276 1.36 12.51 -14.51
N LEU A 277 1.19 12.04 -15.76
CA LEU A 277 1.44 12.86 -16.92
C LEU A 277 0.23 13.76 -17.18
N GLU A 278 0.48 15.08 -17.21
CA GLU A 278 -0.54 16.04 -17.66
C GLU A 278 -0.72 15.90 -19.17
N ALA A 279 -1.98 15.82 -19.60
CA ALA A 279 -2.30 15.74 -21.01
C ALA A 279 -2.32 17.16 -21.62
N TYR A 280 -1.68 17.33 -22.76
CA TYR A 280 -1.88 18.52 -23.59
C TYR A 280 -3.18 18.37 -24.40
N GLU A 281 -4.13 19.27 -24.17
CA GLU A 281 -5.45 19.18 -24.79
C GLU A 281 -5.48 19.83 -26.19
N ILE A 282 -6.10 19.14 -27.15
CA ILE A 282 -6.34 19.66 -28.50
C ILE A 282 -7.80 19.43 -28.91
N ALA A 283 -8.37 20.39 -29.63
CA ALA A 283 -9.75 20.32 -30.13
C ALA A 283 -9.83 19.84 -31.57
N GLU A 284 -8.79 20.04 -32.37
CA GLU A 284 -8.77 19.76 -33.80
C GLU A 284 -7.46 19.06 -34.23
N ALA A 285 -7.51 18.48 -35.43
CA ALA A 285 -6.33 17.84 -36.00
C ALA A 285 -5.18 18.82 -36.22
N LYS A 286 -3.95 18.40 -35.90
CA LYS A 286 -2.72 19.23 -36.02
C LYS A 286 -1.63 18.51 -36.79
N ASN A 287 -0.83 19.29 -37.53
CA ASN A 287 0.43 18.75 -38.05
C ASN A 287 1.35 18.40 -36.86
N ILE A 288 2.09 17.31 -36.98
CA ILE A 288 2.99 16.80 -35.93
C ILE A 288 4.00 17.85 -35.48
N ILE A 289 4.55 18.66 -36.39
CA ILE A 289 5.57 19.68 -36.06
C ILE A 289 4.94 20.76 -35.18
N ASP A 290 3.74 21.20 -35.52
CA ASP A 290 3.04 22.24 -34.75
C ASP A 290 2.64 21.70 -33.37
N LEU A 291 2.10 20.48 -33.33
CA LEU A 291 1.76 19.82 -32.07
C LEU A 291 2.97 19.67 -31.12
N LEU A 292 4.13 19.24 -31.64
CA LEU A 292 5.34 19.06 -30.81
C LEU A 292 5.84 20.37 -30.21
N VAL A 293 5.63 21.50 -30.89
CA VAL A 293 6.04 22.81 -30.38
C VAL A 293 5.01 23.38 -29.41
N GLU A 294 3.73 23.34 -29.76
CA GLU A 294 2.64 23.87 -28.94
C GLU A 294 2.51 23.12 -27.59
N SER A 295 2.72 21.82 -27.60
CA SER A 295 2.75 20.99 -26.38
C SER A 295 4.07 21.07 -25.58
N SER A 296 4.99 21.94 -25.99
CA SER A 296 6.32 22.08 -25.38
C SER A 296 7.17 20.81 -25.36
N ILE A 297 6.84 19.82 -26.19
CA ILE A 297 7.65 18.62 -26.39
C ILE A 297 8.97 18.99 -27.08
N CYS A 298 8.92 19.97 -28.00
CA CYS A 298 10.09 20.57 -28.65
C CYS A 298 10.05 22.08 -28.43
N SER A 299 11.25 22.69 -28.36
CA SER A 299 11.40 24.13 -28.13
C SER A 299 11.21 24.98 -29.39
N SER A 300 11.28 24.38 -30.57
CA SER A 300 11.14 25.06 -31.86
C SER A 300 10.73 24.12 -32.97
N LYS A 301 10.17 24.68 -34.07
CA LYS A 301 9.86 23.92 -35.30
C LYS A 301 11.10 23.27 -35.93
N ARG A 302 12.27 23.89 -35.79
CA ARG A 302 13.54 23.32 -36.27
C ARG A 302 13.88 22.05 -35.50
N GLU A 303 13.82 22.11 -34.19
CA GLU A 303 14.07 20.95 -33.31
C GLU A 303 13.05 19.84 -33.57
N ALA A 304 11.77 20.17 -33.72
CA ALA A 304 10.72 19.22 -34.01
C ALA A 304 10.97 18.47 -35.31
N ARG A 305 11.32 19.19 -36.41
CA ARG A 305 11.67 18.58 -37.69
C ARG A 305 12.89 17.63 -37.56
N GLU A 306 13.93 18.05 -36.86
CA GLU A 306 15.10 17.24 -36.63
C GLU A 306 14.76 15.92 -35.90
N PHE A 307 13.97 15.98 -34.82
CA PHE A 307 13.58 14.78 -34.08
C PHE A 307 12.68 13.84 -34.89
N VAL A 308 11.74 14.38 -35.70
CA VAL A 308 10.92 13.58 -36.58
C VAL A 308 11.76 12.92 -37.68
N GLN A 309 12.61 13.68 -38.41
CA GLN A 309 13.46 13.15 -39.47
C GLN A 309 14.45 12.08 -38.98
N ASN A 310 15.02 12.29 -37.78
CA ASN A 310 15.91 11.30 -37.16
C ASN A 310 15.17 10.09 -36.59
N GLY A 311 13.83 10.06 -36.67
CA GLY A 311 13.00 8.98 -36.13
C GLY A 311 13.12 8.84 -34.63
N SER A 312 13.28 9.96 -33.93
CA SER A 312 13.31 10.03 -32.46
C SER A 312 11.92 10.24 -31.85
N ILE A 313 10.89 10.44 -32.67
CA ILE A 313 9.51 10.58 -32.26
C ILE A 313 8.75 9.29 -32.55
N TYR A 314 7.97 8.87 -31.58
CA TYR A 314 7.06 7.73 -31.67
C TYR A 314 5.66 8.17 -31.26
N ILE A 315 4.66 7.76 -32.03
CA ILE A 315 3.24 8.02 -31.77
C ILE A 315 2.58 6.68 -31.44
N ASN A 316 2.01 6.55 -30.26
CA ASN A 316 1.40 5.31 -29.77
C ASN A 316 2.31 4.07 -29.93
N GLY A 317 3.63 4.28 -29.81
CA GLY A 317 4.66 3.25 -29.95
C GLY A 317 5.22 3.10 -31.35
N GLU A 318 4.58 3.63 -32.39
CA GLU A 318 5.04 3.56 -33.78
C GLU A 318 5.96 4.74 -34.10
N LYS A 319 7.09 4.42 -34.72
CA LYS A 319 8.08 5.42 -35.15
C LYS A 319 7.50 6.26 -36.31
N THR A 320 7.63 7.57 -36.22
CA THR A 320 7.29 8.48 -37.32
C THR A 320 8.50 9.25 -37.77
N ASN A 321 8.62 9.47 -39.11
CA ASN A 321 9.65 10.27 -39.78
C ASN A 321 9.06 11.16 -40.88
N ASP A 322 7.75 11.14 -41.08
CA ASP A 322 7.06 12.00 -42.01
C ASP A 322 6.67 13.33 -41.34
N LEU A 323 7.16 14.44 -41.90
CA LEU A 323 6.91 15.79 -41.40
C LEU A 323 5.47 16.27 -41.64
N GLU A 324 4.77 15.64 -42.59
CA GLU A 324 3.39 15.98 -42.96
C GLU A 324 2.37 15.15 -42.18
N THR A 325 2.81 14.33 -41.24
CA THR A 325 1.91 13.52 -40.39
C THR A 325 0.88 14.41 -39.70
N ILE A 326 -0.38 14.09 -39.90
CA ILE A 326 -1.51 14.75 -39.24
C ILE A 326 -1.94 13.90 -38.02
N ILE A 327 -2.02 14.54 -36.90
CA ILE A 327 -2.47 13.97 -35.64
C ILE A 327 -3.93 14.31 -35.45
N ASP A 328 -4.81 13.34 -35.65
CA ASP A 328 -6.26 13.45 -35.53
C ASP A 328 -6.86 12.41 -34.57
N LYS A 329 -8.18 12.44 -34.39
CA LYS A 329 -8.90 11.49 -33.52
C LYS A 329 -8.75 10.03 -34.00
N ASN A 330 -8.50 9.78 -35.29
CA ASN A 330 -8.35 8.40 -35.81
C ASN A 330 -7.01 7.78 -35.40
N VAL A 331 -5.99 8.60 -35.15
CA VAL A 331 -4.69 8.14 -34.63
C VAL A 331 -4.76 7.91 -33.11
N ALA A 332 -5.73 8.55 -32.45
CA ALA A 332 -5.85 8.47 -31.00
C ALA A 332 -6.40 7.11 -30.53
N ILE A 333 -5.88 6.62 -29.42
CA ILE A 333 -6.38 5.45 -28.70
C ILE A 333 -7.78 5.81 -28.18
N ASP A 334 -8.79 5.00 -28.52
CA ASP A 334 -10.22 5.22 -28.23
C ASP A 334 -10.70 6.63 -28.65
N ASN A 335 -10.14 7.19 -29.73
CA ASN A 335 -10.39 8.56 -30.20
C ASN A 335 -10.10 9.66 -29.17
N LYS A 336 -9.33 9.35 -28.11
CA LYS A 336 -9.14 10.22 -26.95
C LYS A 336 -7.69 10.54 -26.63
N TYR A 337 -6.82 9.56 -26.55
CA TYR A 337 -5.44 9.77 -26.09
C TYR A 337 -4.40 9.41 -27.16
N ILE A 338 -3.35 10.20 -27.21
CA ILE A 338 -2.16 9.91 -27.99
C ILE A 338 -0.95 9.98 -27.06
N ILE A 339 -0.12 8.94 -27.12
CA ILE A 339 1.14 8.89 -26.38
C ILE A 339 2.29 9.19 -27.33
N ILE A 340 2.96 10.29 -27.08
CA ILE A 340 4.15 10.69 -27.83
C ILE A 340 5.39 10.33 -27.00
N ARG A 341 6.32 9.57 -27.60
CA ARG A 341 7.61 9.30 -27.00
C ARG A 341 8.70 10.02 -27.76
N ARG A 342 9.52 10.80 -27.03
CA ARG A 342 10.73 11.45 -27.56
C ARG A 342 11.98 10.73 -27.07
N GLY A 343 12.74 10.16 -28.01
CA GLY A 343 13.91 9.37 -27.70
C GLY A 343 13.57 8.06 -26.97
N LYS A 344 14.41 7.66 -25.99
CA LYS A 344 14.28 6.35 -25.34
C LYS A 344 13.32 6.31 -24.16
N LYS A 345 13.12 7.43 -23.43
CA LYS A 345 12.48 7.41 -22.11
C LYS A 345 11.47 8.54 -21.81
N LYS A 346 11.37 9.56 -22.67
CA LYS A 346 10.48 10.71 -22.39
C LYS A 346 9.13 10.49 -23.06
N TYR A 347 8.08 10.37 -22.23
CA TYR A 347 6.71 10.21 -22.67
C TYR A 347 5.92 11.49 -22.41
N PHE A 348 4.97 11.76 -23.28
CA PHE A 348 4.04 12.89 -23.21
C PHE A 348 2.67 12.40 -23.64
N MET A 349 1.62 12.97 -23.06
CA MET A 349 0.25 12.62 -23.39
C MET A 349 -0.46 13.81 -24.03
N VAL A 350 -1.17 13.52 -25.11
CA VAL A 350 -2.08 14.45 -25.77
C VAL A 350 -3.49 13.89 -25.67
N ALA A 351 -4.46 14.74 -25.35
CA ALA A 351 -5.87 14.37 -25.27
C ALA A 351 -6.70 15.20 -26.24
N PHE A 352 -7.64 14.57 -26.92
CA PHE A 352 -8.68 15.27 -27.66
C PHE A 352 -9.82 15.66 -26.71
N ASN A 353 -10.20 16.95 -26.74
CA ASN A 353 -11.42 17.42 -26.09
C ASN A 353 -12.65 16.85 -26.81
N ASP A 354 -13.70 16.57 -26.07
CA ASP A 354 -14.98 16.04 -26.58
C ASP A 354 -15.67 17.03 -27.52
#